data_0dfe11d61adbaecb33b7a22b403acdf0
#
_entry.id   0dfe11d61adbaecb33b7a22b403acdf0
#
_cell.length_a   1.000
_cell.length_b   1.000
_cell.length_c   1.000
_cell.angle_alpha   90.00
_cell.angle_beta   90.00
_cell.angle_gamma   90.00
#
_symmetry.space_group_name_H-M   'P 1'
#
loop_
_entity.id
_entity.type
_entity.pdbx_description
1 polymer ?
#
loop_
_entity_poly.entity_id
_entity_poly.type
_entity_poly.pdbx_seq_one_letter_code
_entity_poly.pdbx_strand_id
1 'polypeptide(L)'
;MTNIKKPAVSGMFYPGSKEKLIAFMEKCKNMPAVRFAKTDSRLVIAPHAGYVYSGESAYLALSAIANNVKNIFIIAPAHKMYFEGAAICTYDSFETPLGIIPQNKVISEELSQNFGCLKLDEAYEGEHAIEVHLPFLINLLKDFKIIPVLAGGCAAQCIKKIIENYYNNPQNAFIISSDLSHFLDDRTARKCDALTAEMIESTNVSGFNTHQACNAAGIVAATDFARAKNFSFIRLDMHNSSDITHDKKRVVGYGSWIMYEGSTNKYLKEQYGGFSKSICRNSIINKGNYMPDEYPAVLDSMGASFVTLEKFGALRGCIGSIAAHRALINDLILNAASAAYHDPRFLPVRNDEIDDIQIKISLLSEPHEILFDSQDDLLSKITPFKDGIIIKEKNYQAVYLPSVWEQLPDKKLFLNSLKQKAGLNADYFSDTIKAYCFHSEYI
;
A
#
# COMPACT_ATOMS: atom_id res chain seq x y z
N MET A 1 -35.49 -17.03 -19.65
CA MET A 1 -34.86 -17.69 -18.48
C MET A 1 -33.63 -16.86 -18.12
N THR A 2 -33.47 -16.58 -16.84
CA THR A 2 -32.27 -15.87 -16.37
C THR A 2 -31.05 -16.78 -16.50
N ASN A 3 -29.98 -16.27 -17.13
CA ASN A 3 -28.72 -17.01 -17.32
C ASN A 3 -27.86 -16.82 -16.05
N ILE A 4 -27.88 -17.82 -15.15
CA ILE A 4 -27.19 -17.74 -13.83
C ILE A 4 -25.89 -18.56 -13.90
N LYS A 5 -24.75 -17.90 -13.63
CA LYS A 5 -23.47 -18.57 -13.44
C LYS A 5 -23.48 -19.36 -12.13
N LYS A 6 -23.37 -20.69 -12.25
CA LYS A 6 -23.26 -21.58 -11.09
C LYS A 6 -21.84 -21.55 -10.50
N PRO A 7 -21.68 -21.74 -9.18
CA PRO A 7 -20.36 -21.80 -8.56
C PRO A 7 -19.56 -23.01 -9.08
N ALA A 8 -18.28 -22.77 -9.36
CA ALA A 8 -17.35 -23.80 -9.85
C ALA A 8 -16.51 -24.44 -8.73
N VAL A 9 -16.25 -23.70 -7.65
CA VAL A 9 -15.30 -24.10 -6.59
C VAL A 9 -15.91 -24.09 -5.18
N SER A 10 -17.22 -23.98 -5.08
CA SER A 10 -17.94 -24.10 -3.81
C SER A 10 -17.75 -25.51 -3.19
N GLY A 11 -17.42 -25.57 -1.90
CA GLY A 11 -17.06 -26.80 -1.20
C GLY A 11 -15.61 -27.26 -1.40
N MET A 12 -14.85 -26.59 -2.28
CA MET A 12 -13.43 -26.86 -2.54
C MET A 12 -12.55 -25.70 -2.10
N PHE A 13 -12.75 -24.49 -2.66
CA PHE A 13 -11.97 -23.29 -2.31
C PHE A 13 -12.54 -22.56 -1.10
N TYR A 14 -13.83 -22.65 -0.88
CA TYR A 14 -14.53 -22.07 0.24
C TYR A 14 -15.67 -23.00 0.71
N PRO A 15 -16.17 -22.88 1.95
CA PRO A 15 -17.21 -23.74 2.47
C PRO A 15 -18.47 -23.71 1.59
N GLY A 16 -18.98 -24.90 1.22
CA GLY A 16 -20.18 -25.06 0.40
C GLY A 16 -21.50 -24.83 1.15
N SER A 17 -21.50 -24.67 2.49
CA SER A 17 -22.69 -24.37 3.27
C SER A 17 -22.69 -22.97 3.80
N LYS A 18 -23.89 -22.37 3.88
CA LYS A 18 -24.13 -21.03 4.39
C LYS A 18 -23.60 -20.86 5.83
N GLU A 19 -23.87 -21.82 6.68
CA GLU A 19 -23.49 -21.78 8.11
C GLU A 19 -21.97 -21.73 8.28
N LYS A 20 -21.23 -22.58 7.55
CA LYS A 20 -19.77 -22.61 7.60
C LYS A 20 -19.14 -21.33 7.01
N LEU A 21 -19.73 -20.76 5.95
CA LEU A 21 -19.31 -19.50 5.39
C LEU A 21 -19.48 -18.34 6.38
N ILE A 22 -20.65 -18.24 7.02
CA ILE A 22 -20.92 -17.21 8.03
C ILE A 22 -19.95 -17.35 9.20
N ALA A 23 -19.73 -18.58 9.70
CA ALA A 23 -18.77 -18.82 10.78
C ALA A 23 -17.34 -18.39 10.42
N PHE A 24 -16.90 -18.67 9.19
CA PHE A 24 -15.60 -18.19 8.69
C PHE A 24 -15.52 -16.66 8.66
N MET A 25 -16.56 -15.99 8.17
CA MET A 25 -16.60 -14.52 8.09
C MET A 25 -16.63 -13.84 9.46
N GLU A 26 -17.34 -14.44 10.43
CA GLU A 26 -17.33 -13.94 11.82
C GLU A 26 -15.94 -14.12 12.46
N LYS A 27 -15.21 -15.19 12.15
CA LYS A 27 -13.81 -15.33 12.54
C LYS A 27 -12.98 -14.19 11.94
N CYS A 28 -13.08 -13.95 10.62
CA CYS A 28 -12.33 -12.90 9.94
C CYS A 28 -12.63 -11.50 10.52
N LYS A 29 -13.90 -11.19 10.77
CA LYS A 29 -14.34 -9.92 11.34
C LYS A 29 -13.71 -9.61 12.70
N ASN A 30 -13.40 -10.64 13.47
CA ASN A 30 -12.80 -10.52 14.80
C ASN A 30 -11.26 -10.50 14.77
N MET A 31 -10.63 -10.58 13.60
CA MET A 31 -9.18 -10.46 13.49
C MET A 31 -8.71 -9.07 13.93
N PRO A 32 -7.58 -8.97 14.67
CA PRO A 32 -6.99 -7.69 15.04
C PRO A 32 -6.72 -6.78 13.85
N ALA A 33 -6.24 -7.35 12.74
CA ALA A 33 -5.94 -6.63 11.50
C ALA A 33 -7.15 -5.87 10.93
N VAL A 34 -8.39 -6.36 11.09
CA VAL A 34 -9.60 -5.68 10.63
C VAL A 34 -9.83 -4.36 11.36
N ARG A 35 -9.35 -4.22 12.61
CA ARG A 35 -9.42 -2.96 13.36
C ARG A 35 -8.53 -1.89 12.73
N PHE A 36 -7.46 -2.31 12.06
CA PHE A 36 -6.52 -1.44 11.37
C PHE A 36 -6.89 -1.15 9.90
N ALA A 37 -7.85 -1.88 9.31
CA ALA A 37 -8.23 -1.76 7.90
C ALA A 37 -9.42 -0.84 7.63
N LYS A 38 -9.94 -0.11 8.63
CA LYS A 38 -11.12 0.73 8.48
C LYS A 38 -10.82 1.94 7.59
N THR A 39 -11.12 1.79 6.30
CA THR A 39 -11.04 2.85 5.30
C THR A 39 -12.19 2.69 4.31
N ASP A 40 -12.60 3.79 3.68
CA ASP A 40 -13.57 3.76 2.59
C ASP A 40 -12.84 3.70 1.24
N SER A 41 -12.02 2.64 1.04
CA SER A 41 -11.30 2.46 -0.22
C SER A 41 -12.26 2.08 -1.36
N ARG A 42 -11.97 2.56 -2.55
CA ARG A 42 -12.73 2.21 -3.75
C ARG A 42 -11.93 1.37 -4.74
N LEU A 43 -10.68 1.05 -4.42
CA LEU A 43 -9.89 0.08 -5.16
C LEU A 43 -9.03 -0.73 -4.20
N VAL A 44 -9.14 -2.06 -4.28
CA VAL A 44 -8.39 -2.99 -3.45
C VAL A 44 -7.70 -4.04 -4.32
N ILE A 45 -6.57 -4.57 -3.84
CA ILE A 45 -5.94 -5.78 -4.36
C ILE A 45 -6.20 -6.87 -3.34
N ALA A 46 -6.70 -8.04 -3.78
CA ALA A 46 -7.08 -9.15 -2.91
C ALA A 46 -6.70 -10.49 -3.54
N PRO A 47 -6.19 -11.46 -2.76
CA PRO A 47 -5.85 -12.80 -3.23
C PRO A 47 -7.10 -13.65 -3.46
N HIS A 48 -6.96 -14.71 -4.30
CA HIS A 48 -8.08 -15.57 -4.72
C HIS A 48 -7.84 -17.07 -4.56
N ALA A 49 -6.87 -17.46 -3.75
CA ALA A 49 -6.70 -18.87 -3.37
C ALA A 49 -7.86 -19.38 -2.49
N GLY A 50 -7.84 -20.65 -2.14
CA GLY A 50 -8.80 -21.22 -1.20
C GLY A 50 -8.77 -20.51 0.16
N TYR A 51 -9.93 -20.38 0.81
CA TYR A 51 -10.12 -19.62 2.06
C TYR A 51 -9.19 -20.06 3.20
N VAL A 52 -8.79 -21.33 3.21
CA VAL A 52 -7.82 -21.85 4.18
C VAL A 52 -6.48 -21.13 4.08
N TYR A 53 -6.10 -20.68 2.87
CA TYR A 53 -4.80 -20.08 2.60
C TYR A 53 -4.86 -18.55 2.62
N SER A 54 -5.79 -17.98 1.87
CA SER A 54 -5.82 -16.53 1.63
C SER A 54 -7.14 -15.84 1.98
N GLY A 55 -8.12 -16.59 2.51
CA GLY A 55 -9.46 -16.04 2.78
C GLY A 55 -9.45 -14.91 3.80
N GLU A 56 -8.60 -14.96 4.83
CA GLU A 56 -8.45 -13.90 5.82
C GLU A 56 -7.89 -12.62 5.20
N SER A 57 -6.87 -12.74 4.36
CA SER A 57 -6.28 -11.61 3.61
C SER A 57 -7.28 -11.01 2.61
N ALA A 58 -8.03 -11.84 1.88
CA ALA A 58 -9.07 -11.37 0.97
C ALA A 58 -10.20 -10.64 1.73
N TYR A 59 -10.68 -11.22 2.86
CA TYR A 59 -11.69 -10.57 3.69
C TYR A 59 -11.23 -9.20 4.18
N LEU A 60 -9.97 -9.09 4.61
CA LEU A 60 -9.38 -7.85 5.11
C LEU A 60 -9.44 -6.74 4.05
N ALA A 61 -9.00 -7.03 2.82
CA ALA A 61 -9.09 -6.07 1.70
C ALA A 61 -10.54 -5.68 1.37
N LEU A 62 -11.42 -6.67 1.27
CA LEU A 62 -12.81 -6.44 0.89
C LEU A 62 -13.61 -5.70 1.97
N SER A 63 -13.27 -5.90 3.27
CA SER A 63 -13.88 -5.19 4.38
C SER A 63 -13.54 -3.69 4.42
N ALA A 64 -12.50 -3.28 3.69
CA ALA A 64 -12.09 -1.88 3.56
C ALA A 64 -12.81 -1.15 2.41
N ILE A 65 -13.65 -1.84 1.62
CA ILE A 65 -14.42 -1.20 0.54
C ILE A 65 -15.51 -0.32 1.14
N ALA A 66 -15.68 0.88 0.57
CA ALA A 66 -16.69 1.85 0.98
C ALA A 66 -18.12 1.26 0.95
N ASN A 67 -18.89 1.46 2.02
CA ASN A 67 -20.22 0.84 2.19
C ASN A 67 -21.32 1.37 1.25
N ASN A 68 -21.11 2.52 0.62
CA ASN A 68 -22.07 3.18 -0.26
C ASN A 68 -21.95 2.79 -1.73
N VAL A 69 -21.04 1.86 -2.07
CA VAL A 69 -20.82 1.43 -3.44
C VAL A 69 -21.99 0.59 -3.95
N LYS A 70 -22.28 0.71 -5.25
CA LYS A 70 -23.37 0.01 -5.94
C LYS A 70 -22.87 -0.86 -7.09
N ASN A 71 -21.68 -0.60 -7.61
CA ASN A 71 -21.08 -1.33 -8.71
C ASN A 71 -19.68 -1.80 -8.30
N ILE A 72 -19.44 -3.10 -8.37
CA ILE A 72 -18.16 -3.70 -8.02
C ILE A 72 -17.54 -4.31 -9.28
N PHE A 73 -16.50 -3.68 -9.79
CA PHE A 73 -15.67 -4.24 -10.85
C PHE A 73 -14.72 -5.26 -10.23
N ILE A 74 -14.82 -6.53 -10.66
CA ILE A 74 -13.90 -7.59 -10.23
C ILE A 74 -13.03 -7.94 -11.41
N ILE A 75 -11.78 -7.52 -11.36
CA ILE A 75 -10.78 -7.68 -12.42
C ILE A 75 -9.87 -8.83 -12.02
N ALA A 76 -9.98 -9.96 -12.68
CA ALA A 76 -9.30 -11.21 -12.33
C ALA A 76 -8.52 -11.79 -13.52
N PRO A 77 -7.49 -12.60 -13.28
CA PRO A 77 -6.79 -13.28 -14.37
C PRO A 77 -7.66 -14.39 -14.98
N ALA A 78 -7.38 -14.76 -16.20
CA ALA A 78 -7.99 -15.92 -16.86
C ALA A 78 -7.07 -17.14 -16.72
N HIS A 79 -7.41 -18.10 -15.85
CA HIS A 79 -6.61 -19.31 -15.62
C HIS A 79 -6.99 -20.47 -16.56
N LYS A 80 -8.17 -20.43 -17.11
CA LYS A 80 -8.73 -21.58 -17.87
C LYS A 80 -8.61 -21.44 -19.38
N MET A 81 -8.52 -20.22 -19.88
CA MET A 81 -8.50 -19.95 -21.30
C MET A 81 -7.59 -18.76 -21.61
N TYR A 82 -6.73 -18.90 -22.62
CA TYR A 82 -5.92 -17.79 -23.12
C TYR A 82 -6.71 -16.98 -24.16
N PHE A 83 -6.67 -15.66 -24.03
CA PHE A 83 -7.14 -14.68 -25.00
C PHE A 83 -6.37 -13.37 -24.84
N GLU A 84 -6.42 -12.51 -25.85
CA GLU A 84 -5.83 -11.18 -25.81
C GLU A 84 -6.85 -10.12 -25.34
N GLY A 85 -6.41 -9.14 -24.54
CA GLY A 85 -7.25 -8.07 -24.05
C GLY A 85 -8.05 -8.43 -22.81
N ALA A 86 -9.19 -7.79 -22.61
CA ALA A 86 -10.10 -8.04 -21.51
C ALA A 86 -11.37 -8.73 -21.98
N ALA A 87 -11.98 -9.57 -21.15
CA ALA A 87 -13.24 -10.25 -21.47
C ALA A 87 -14.29 -10.00 -20.38
N ILE A 88 -15.54 -9.92 -20.82
CA ILE A 88 -16.76 -9.90 -20.00
C ILE A 88 -17.61 -11.12 -20.33
N CYS A 89 -18.55 -11.44 -19.43
CA CYS A 89 -19.52 -12.52 -19.67
C CYS A 89 -20.94 -12.00 -19.93
N THR A 90 -21.79 -12.89 -20.44
CA THR A 90 -23.20 -12.59 -20.73
C THR A 90 -24.17 -13.07 -19.65
N TYR A 91 -23.71 -13.63 -18.52
CA TYR A 91 -24.55 -14.06 -17.41
C TYR A 91 -25.35 -12.90 -16.82
N ASP A 92 -26.56 -13.18 -16.32
CA ASP A 92 -27.39 -12.16 -15.65
C ASP A 92 -27.02 -12.01 -14.17
N SER A 93 -26.50 -13.09 -13.57
CA SER A 93 -26.17 -13.13 -12.15
C SER A 93 -25.24 -14.30 -11.82
N PHE A 94 -24.68 -14.27 -10.63
CA PHE A 94 -23.77 -15.26 -10.07
C PHE A 94 -24.36 -15.86 -8.79
N GLU A 95 -24.40 -17.18 -8.70
CA GLU A 95 -24.89 -17.90 -7.54
C GLU A 95 -23.77 -18.19 -6.55
N THR A 96 -24.09 -18.09 -5.26
CA THR A 96 -23.23 -18.48 -4.14
C THR A 96 -24.07 -19.20 -3.10
N PRO A 97 -23.47 -19.91 -2.13
CA PRO A 97 -24.23 -20.51 -1.01
C PRO A 97 -24.95 -19.46 -0.12
N LEU A 98 -24.61 -18.19 -0.22
CA LEU A 98 -25.24 -17.09 0.54
C LEU A 98 -26.37 -16.40 -0.24
N GLY A 99 -26.47 -16.62 -1.54
CA GLY A 99 -27.47 -15.98 -2.40
C GLY A 99 -26.95 -15.67 -3.81
N ILE A 100 -27.73 -14.91 -4.54
CA ILE A 100 -27.47 -14.55 -5.94
C ILE A 100 -27.08 -13.08 -6.01
N ILE A 101 -26.01 -12.78 -6.76
CA ILE A 101 -25.53 -11.41 -7.01
C ILE A 101 -25.83 -11.07 -8.47
N PRO A 102 -26.58 -9.98 -8.73
CA PRO A 102 -26.85 -9.54 -10.10
C PRO A 102 -25.60 -8.92 -10.76
N GLN A 103 -25.46 -9.14 -12.06
CA GLN A 103 -24.49 -8.44 -12.90
C GLN A 103 -25.07 -7.10 -13.38
N ASN A 104 -24.24 -6.05 -13.47
CA ASN A 104 -24.64 -4.81 -14.12
C ASN A 104 -24.46 -4.93 -15.64
N LYS A 105 -25.47 -5.42 -16.33
CA LYS A 105 -25.47 -5.68 -17.78
C LYS A 105 -25.24 -4.41 -18.60
N VAL A 106 -25.72 -3.26 -18.12
CA VAL A 106 -25.56 -1.98 -18.83
C VAL A 106 -24.08 -1.63 -18.91
N ILE A 107 -23.40 -1.63 -17.76
CA ILE A 107 -21.95 -1.35 -17.75
C ILE A 107 -21.18 -2.43 -18.51
N SER A 108 -21.54 -3.71 -18.37
CA SER A 108 -20.87 -4.77 -19.13
C SER A 108 -21.00 -4.57 -20.64
N GLU A 109 -22.16 -4.15 -21.12
CA GLU A 109 -22.35 -3.85 -22.54
C GLU A 109 -21.52 -2.65 -23.00
N GLU A 110 -21.45 -1.59 -22.18
CA GLU A 110 -20.57 -0.42 -22.41
C GLU A 110 -19.10 -0.83 -22.49
N LEU A 111 -18.64 -1.78 -21.64
CA LEU A 111 -17.27 -2.28 -21.71
C LEU A 111 -16.96 -2.97 -23.05
N SER A 112 -17.90 -3.72 -23.58
CA SER A 112 -17.73 -4.35 -24.90
C SER A 112 -17.68 -3.31 -26.02
N GLN A 113 -18.60 -2.35 -25.99
CA GLN A 113 -18.76 -1.37 -27.09
C GLN A 113 -17.66 -0.30 -27.08
N ASN A 114 -17.28 0.23 -25.90
CA ASN A 114 -16.42 1.38 -25.79
C ASN A 114 -14.96 1.04 -25.46
N PHE A 115 -14.70 -0.13 -24.88
CA PHE A 115 -13.36 -0.55 -24.45
C PHE A 115 -12.86 -1.80 -25.18
N GLY A 116 -13.68 -2.40 -26.05
CA GLY A 116 -13.31 -3.56 -26.83
C GLY A 116 -13.19 -4.85 -26.01
N CYS A 117 -13.87 -4.92 -24.86
CA CYS A 117 -13.92 -6.16 -24.08
C CYS A 117 -14.68 -7.25 -24.85
N LEU A 118 -14.07 -8.44 -24.93
CA LEU A 118 -14.64 -9.59 -25.60
C LEU A 118 -15.83 -10.14 -24.79
N LYS A 119 -16.90 -10.58 -25.43
CA LYS A 119 -17.95 -11.38 -24.78
C LYS A 119 -17.54 -12.83 -24.89
N LEU A 120 -17.13 -13.45 -23.77
CA LEU A 120 -16.46 -14.75 -23.79
C LEU A 120 -16.86 -15.58 -22.57
N ASP A 121 -18.07 -16.16 -22.59
CA ASP A 121 -18.62 -16.94 -21.47
C ASP A 121 -17.77 -18.18 -21.14
N GLU A 122 -17.14 -18.78 -22.16
CA GLU A 122 -16.28 -19.97 -22.02
C GLU A 122 -15.06 -19.69 -21.13
N ALA A 123 -14.54 -18.45 -21.12
CA ALA A 123 -13.42 -18.06 -20.23
C ALA A 123 -13.82 -18.05 -18.76
N TYR A 124 -15.11 -17.93 -18.45
CA TYR A 124 -15.65 -17.94 -17.09
C TYR A 124 -15.99 -19.33 -16.60
N GLU A 125 -16.04 -20.34 -17.50
CA GLU A 125 -16.31 -21.72 -17.10
C GLU A 125 -15.17 -22.28 -16.25
N GLY A 126 -15.48 -22.69 -15.01
CA GLY A 126 -14.49 -23.21 -14.08
C GLY A 126 -13.49 -22.17 -13.53
N GLU A 127 -13.63 -20.87 -13.90
CA GLU A 127 -12.78 -19.82 -13.35
C GLU A 127 -13.21 -19.44 -11.94
N HIS A 128 -12.24 -19.42 -11.01
CA HIS A 128 -12.45 -19.23 -9.58
C HIS A 128 -12.09 -17.82 -9.08
N ALA A 129 -11.22 -17.11 -9.80
CA ALA A 129 -10.61 -15.87 -9.30
C ALA A 129 -11.60 -14.71 -9.11
N ILE A 130 -12.80 -14.76 -9.71
CA ILE A 130 -13.92 -13.87 -9.43
C ILE A 130 -14.80 -14.46 -8.32
N GLU A 131 -15.10 -15.76 -8.42
CA GLU A 131 -16.09 -16.46 -7.60
C GLU A 131 -15.77 -16.40 -6.11
N VAL A 132 -14.51 -16.57 -5.73
CA VAL A 132 -14.09 -16.64 -4.32
C VAL A 132 -14.36 -15.35 -3.54
N HIS A 133 -14.47 -14.20 -4.20
CA HIS A 133 -14.80 -12.92 -3.56
C HIS A 133 -16.30 -12.75 -3.29
N LEU A 134 -17.16 -13.43 -4.06
CA LEU A 134 -18.60 -13.19 -4.05
C LEU A 134 -19.28 -13.45 -2.70
N PRO A 135 -18.96 -14.54 -1.96
CA PRO A 135 -19.55 -14.75 -0.65
C PRO A 135 -19.18 -13.63 0.36
N PHE A 136 -17.95 -13.11 0.32
CA PHE A 136 -17.56 -11.99 1.17
C PHE A 136 -18.36 -10.72 0.86
N LEU A 137 -18.55 -10.41 -0.43
CA LEU A 137 -19.30 -9.22 -0.85
C LEU A 137 -20.75 -9.26 -0.40
N ILE A 138 -21.43 -10.41 -0.46
CA ILE A 138 -22.81 -10.56 0.08
C ILE A 138 -22.84 -10.30 1.58
N ASN A 139 -21.82 -10.69 2.33
CA ASN A 139 -21.76 -10.47 3.76
C ASN A 139 -21.45 -9.01 4.12
N LEU A 140 -20.61 -8.34 3.35
CA LEU A 140 -20.07 -7.01 3.64
C LEU A 140 -20.94 -5.87 3.11
N LEU A 141 -21.59 -6.07 1.96
CA LEU A 141 -22.26 -5.00 1.22
C LEU A 141 -23.75 -5.29 1.01
N LYS A 142 -24.52 -4.24 0.73
CA LYS A 142 -25.96 -4.31 0.43
C LYS A 142 -26.29 -3.64 -0.90
N ASP A 143 -27.25 -4.20 -1.62
CA ASP A 143 -27.82 -3.59 -2.84
C ASP A 143 -26.77 -3.20 -3.88
N PHE A 144 -25.90 -4.12 -4.25
CA PHE A 144 -24.84 -3.92 -5.23
C PHE A 144 -25.00 -4.87 -6.43
N LYS A 145 -24.30 -4.53 -7.52
CA LYS A 145 -24.14 -5.35 -8.72
C LYS A 145 -22.66 -5.53 -9.00
N ILE A 146 -22.29 -6.65 -9.63
CA ILE A 146 -20.93 -6.89 -10.06
C ILE A 146 -20.73 -6.62 -11.55
N ILE A 147 -19.52 -6.26 -11.91
CA ILE A 147 -19.02 -6.18 -13.28
C ILE A 147 -17.77 -7.08 -13.33
N PRO A 148 -17.93 -8.36 -13.65
CA PRO A 148 -16.81 -9.29 -13.75
C PRO A 148 -16.03 -9.03 -15.04
N VAL A 149 -14.69 -8.91 -14.92
CA VAL A 149 -13.77 -8.70 -16.03
C VAL A 149 -12.61 -9.66 -15.90
N LEU A 150 -12.34 -10.46 -16.92
CA LEU A 150 -11.16 -11.31 -17.00
C LEU A 150 -10.06 -10.59 -17.81
N ALA A 151 -8.85 -10.60 -17.25
CA ALA A 151 -7.64 -10.08 -17.88
C ALA A 151 -6.93 -11.20 -18.65
N GLY A 152 -6.85 -11.07 -19.95
CA GLY A 152 -6.03 -11.90 -20.83
C GLY A 152 -4.68 -11.24 -21.13
N GLY A 153 -4.01 -11.68 -22.21
CA GLY A 153 -2.77 -11.06 -22.69
C GLY A 153 -2.97 -9.60 -23.03
N CYS A 154 -1.97 -8.75 -22.74
CA CYS A 154 -1.98 -7.32 -23.08
C CYS A 154 -3.17 -6.49 -22.53
N ALA A 155 -3.87 -6.98 -21.49
CA ALA A 155 -5.08 -6.33 -20.97
C ALA A 155 -4.83 -5.04 -20.19
N ALA A 156 -3.60 -4.78 -19.71
CA ALA A 156 -3.30 -3.69 -18.76
C ALA A 156 -3.81 -2.31 -19.22
N GLN A 157 -3.59 -1.95 -20.48
CA GLN A 157 -4.03 -0.65 -21.00
C GLN A 157 -5.55 -0.52 -21.10
N CYS A 158 -6.25 -1.60 -21.44
CA CYS A 158 -7.72 -1.65 -21.48
C CYS A 158 -8.28 -1.49 -20.05
N ILE A 159 -7.76 -2.26 -19.10
CA ILE A 159 -8.16 -2.22 -17.68
C ILE A 159 -7.91 -0.82 -17.09
N LYS A 160 -6.76 -0.20 -17.38
CA LYS A 160 -6.45 1.16 -16.93
C LYS A 160 -7.51 2.16 -17.41
N LYS A 161 -7.87 2.12 -18.69
CA LYS A 161 -8.94 2.99 -19.24
C LYS A 161 -10.29 2.74 -18.56
N ILE A 162 -10.62 1.50 -18.24
CA ILE A 162 -11.85 1.16 -17.49
C ILE A 162 -11.81 1.82 -16.11
N ILE A 163 -10.71 1.67 -15.37
CA ILE A 163 -10.56 2.30 -14.05
C ILE A 163 -10.67 3.82 -14.17
N GLU A 164 -9.95 4.45 -15.09
CA GLU A 164 -9.96 5.90 -15.31
C GLU A 164 -11.38 6.44 -15.61
N ASN A 165 -12.16 5.71 -16.42
CA ASN A 165 -13.50 6.13 -16.81
C ASN A 165 -14.53 6.01 -15.68
N TYR A 166 -14.46 4.93 -14.90
CA TYR A 166 -15.48 4.62 -13.91
C TYR A 166 -15.13 5.03 -12.48
N TYR A 167 -13.86 5.32 -12.16
CA TYR A 167 -13.44 5.66 -10.81
C TYR A 167 -14.01 6.97 -10.28
N ASN A 168 -14.30 7.94 -11.14
CA ASN A 168 -14.87 9.24 -10.72
C ASN A 168 -16.29 9.13 -10.14
N ASN A 169 -17.03 8.04 -10.42
CA ASN A 169 -18.31 7.79 -9.77
C ASN A 169 -18.09 7.14 -8.39
N PRO A 170 -18.47 7.80 -7.28
CA PRO A 170 -18.25 7.30 -5.92
C PRO A 170 -19.03 6.01 -5.59
N GLN A 171 -19.99 5.63 -6.42
CA GLN A 171 -20.73 4.37 -6.28
C GLN A 171 -20.01 3.18 -6.90
N ASN A 172 -18.85 3.38 -7.51
CA ASN A 172 -18.06 2.32 -8.14
C ASN A 172 -16.86 1.96 -7.27
N ALA A 173 -16.58 0.65 -7.13
CA ALA A 173 -15.36 0.13 -6.54
C ALA A 173 -14.74 -0.94 -7.43
N PHE A 174 -13.46 -1.21 -7.20
CA PHE A 174 -12.64 -2.13 -7.99
C PHE A 174 -11.92 -3.12 -7.09
N ILE A 175 -11.98 -4.37 -7.46
CA ILE A 175 -11.21 -5.46 -6.86
C ILE A 175 -10.25 -5.96 -7.93
N ILE A 176 -8.95 -5.80 -7.68
CA ILE A 176 -7.91 -6.45 -8.46
C ILE A 176 -7.62 -7.78 -7.78
N SER A 177 -8.15 -8.84 -8.36
CA SER A 177 -8.03 -10.19 -7.84
C SER A 177 -6.69 -10.79 -8.28
N SER A 178 -5.76 -11.03 -7.36
CA SER A 178 -4.43 -11.57 -7.69
C SER A 178 -3.75 -12.24 -6.50
N ASP A 179 -3.25 -13.44 -6.71
CA ASP A 179 -2.21 -14.03 -5.86
C ASP A 179 -0.83 -13.51 -6.31
N LEU A 180 0.20 -13.67 -5.47
CA LEU A 180 1.57 -13.23 -5.74
C LEU A 180 2.38 -14.34 -6.42
N SER A 181 3.64 -14.58 -5.99
CA SER A 181 4.51 -15.59 -6.61
C SER A 181 3.96 -17.01 -6.45
N HIS A 182 4.28 -17.88 -7.41
CA HIS A 182 3.79 -19.25 -7.44
C HIS A 182 4.94 -20.26 -7.50
N PHE A 183 4.79 -21.35 -6.72
CA PHE A 183 5.59 -22.58 -6.80
C PHE A 183 7.10 -22.41 -6.56
N LEU A 184 7.52 -21.31 -5.97
CA LEU A 184 8.88 -21.09 -5.49
C LEU A 184 9.08 -21.75 -4.11
N ASP A 185 10.33 -21.94 -3.67
CA ASP A 185 10.61 -22.24 -2.29
C ASP A 185 10.31 -21.02 -1.40
N ASP A 186 10.02 -21.24 -0.11
CA ASP A 186 9.60 -20.21 0.83
C ASP A 186 10.54 -19.00 0.86
N ARG A 187 11.86 -19.21 0.88
CA ARG A 187 12.84 -18.12 0.94
C ARG A 187 12.83 -17.27 -0.33
N THR A 188 12.75 -17.92 -1.48
CA THR A 188 12.71 -17.26 -2.78
C THR A 188 11.38 -16.54 -2.99
N ALA A 189 10.26 -17.17 -2.61
CA ALA A 189 8.92 -16.58 -2.66
C ALA A 189 8.85 -15.29 -1.83
N ARG A 190 9.29 -15.32 -0.56
CA ARG A 190 9.29 -14.11 0.31
C ARG A 190 10.11 -12.96 -0.27
N LYS A 191 11.23 -13.25 -0.94
CA LYS A 191 12.02 -12.20 -1.61
C LYS A 191 11.30 -11.64 -2.84
N CYS A 192 10.70 -12.51 -3.64
CA CYS A 192 9.92 -12.11 -4.81
C CYS A 192 8.71 -11.26 -4.39
N ASP A 193 7.97 -11.73 -3.38
CA ASP A 193 6.76 -11.06 -2.89
C ASP A 193 7.09 -9.72 -2.21
N ALA A 194 8.21 -9.62 -1.48
CA ALA A 194 8.67 -8.36 -0.92
C ALA A 194 8.99 -7.32 -2.01
N LEU A 195 9.68 -7.74 -3.08
CA LEU A 195 9.93 -6.87 -4.24
C LEU A 195 8.62 -6.47 -4.94
N THR A 196 7.70 -7.42 -5.10
CA THR A 196 6.37 -7.17 -5.66
C THR A 196 5.60 -6.14 -4.83
N ALA A 197 5.63 -6.26 -3.50
CA ALA A 197 5.01 -5.30 -2.60
C ALA A 197 5.63 -3.90 -2.72
N GLU A 198 6.96 -3.81 -2.75
CA GLU A 198 7.67 -2.55 -2.97
C GLU A 198 7.27 -1.87 -4.30
N MET A 199 7.16 -2.65 -5.38
CA MET A 199 6.73 -2.15 -6.69
C MET A 199 5.28 -1.62 -6.66
N ILE A 200 4.36 -2.30 -5.98
CA ILE A 200 2.97 -1.87 -5.80
C ILE A 200 2.92 -0.57 -4.97
N GLU A 201 3.59 -0.54 -3.84
CA GLU A 201 3.56 0.56 -2.86
C GLU A 201 4.25 1.83 -3.36
N SER A 202 5.36 1.68 -4.11
CA SER A 202 6.01 2.80 -4.81
C SER A 202 5.28 3.22 -6.10
N THR A 203 4.26 2.48 -6.51
CA THR A 203 3.58 2.62 -7.81
C THR A 203 4.53 2.56 -9.02
N ASN A 204 5.68 1.91 -8.87
CA ASN A 204 6.68 1.72 -9.93
C ASN A 204 6.70 0.25 -10.37
N VAL A 205 5.86 -0.07 -11.34
CA VAL A 205 5.68 -1.43 -11.87
C VAL A 205 6.46 -1.68 -13.17
N SER A 206 7.58 -0.98 -13.38
CA SER A 206 8.45 -1.21 -14.52
C SER A 206 9.02 -2.63 -14.50
N GLY A 207 8.74 -3.41 -15.55
CA GLY A 207 9.14 -4.81 -15.64
C GLY A 207 8.29 -5.80 -14.85
N PHE A 208 7.19 -5.36 -14.26
CA PHE A 208 6.23 -6.24 -13.55
C PHE A 208 5.63 -7.27 -14.51
N ASN A 209 5.54 -8.52 -14.08
CA ASN A 209 5.09 -9.62 -14.94
C ASN A 209 4.40 -10.75 -14.15
N THR A 210 3.92 -11.77 -14.85
CA THR A 210 3.17 -12.89 -14.28
C THR A 210 3.97 -13.82 -13.36
N HIS A 211 5.29 -13.73 -13.30
CA HIS A 211 6.10 -14.46 -12.30
C HIS A 211 5.95 -13.85 -10.89
N GLN A 212 5.60 -12.56 -10.82
CA GLN A 212 5.40 -11.83 -9.58
C GLN A 212 3.98 -11.91 -9.06
N ALA A 213 2.99 -11.90 -9.97
CA ALA A 213 1.58 -11.99 -9.60
C ALA A 213 0.75 -12.51 -10.79
N CYS A 214 -0.23 -13.39 -10.52
CA CYS A 214 -1.03 -14.00 -11.58
C CYS A 214 -1.87 -12.98 -12.37
N ASN A 215 -2.32 -11.89 -11.77
CA ASN A 215 -3.00 -10.78 -12.44
C ASN A 215 -2.06 -9.56 -12.62
N ALA A 216 -0.91 -9.78 -13.21
CA ALA A 216 0.04 -8.70 -13.47
C ALA A 216 -0.60 -7.54 -14.25
N ALA A 217 -1.45 -7.82 -15.23
CA ALA A 217 -2.14 -6.80 -16.02
C ALA A 217 -3.05 -5.90 -15.17
N GLY A 218 -3.82 -6.48 -14.25
CA GLY A 218 -4.69 -5.74 -13.33
C GLY A 218 -3.89 -4.88 -12.35
N ILE A 219 -2.80 -5.43 -11.78
CA ILE A 219 -1.93 -4.70 -10.85
C ILE A 219 -1.24 -3.53 -11.57
N VAL A 220 -0.66 -3.75 -12.75
CA VAL A 220 -0.03 -2.68 -13.56
C VAL A 220 -1.04 -1.57 -13.88
N ALA A 221 -2.25 -1.93 -14.30
CA ALA A 221 -3.30 -0.94 -14.59
C ALA A 221 -3.67 -0.09 -13.37
N ALA A 222 -3.87 -0.75 -12.21
CA ALA A 222 -4.25 -0.08 -10.97
C ALA A 222 -3.14 0.82 -10.42
N THR A 223 -1.88 0.35 -10.46
CA THR A 223 -0.73 1.12 -9.99
C THR A 223 -0.40 2.30 -10.91
N ASP A 224 -0.52 2.14 -12.23
CA ASP A 224 -0.37 3.25 -13.18
C ASP A 224 -1.47 4.32 -13.00
N PHE A 225 -2.70 3.88 -12.70
CA PHE A 225 -3.79 4.80 -12.36
C PHE A 225 -3.49 5.55 -11.04
N ALA A 226 -3.09 4.84 -9.99
CA ALA A 226 -2.76 5.44 -8.70
C ALA A 226 -1.62 6.47 -8.83
N ARG A 227 -0.54 6.12 -9.56
CA ARG A 227 0.58 7.03 -9.84
C ARG A 227 0.13 8.30 -10.55
N ALA A 228 -0.71 8.19 -11.56
CA ALA A 228 -1.23 9.35 -12.31
C ALA A 228 -2.09 10.29 -11.45
N LYS A 229 -2.68 9.78 -10.37
CA LYS A 229 -3.52 10.53 -9.42
C LYS A 229 -2.78 10.95 -8.14
N ASN A 230 -1.50 10.57 -7.96
CA ASN A 230 -0.75 10.72 -6.72
C ASN A 230 -1.45 10.01 -5.54
N PHE A 231 -2.02 8.84 -5.78
CA PHE A 231 -2.58 7.94 -4.78
C PHE A 231 -1.55 6.88 -4.39
N SER A 232 -1.71 6.27 -3.22
CA SER A 232 -0.80 5.26 -2.70
C SER A 232 -1.51 3.93 -2.47
N PHE A 233 -0.78 2.82 -2.59
CA PHE A 233 -1.22 1.52 -2.11
C PHE A 233 -0.72 1.29 -0.69
N ILE A 234 -1.62 0.90 0.19
CA ILE A 234 -1.36 0.62 1.61
C ILE A 234 -1.51 -0.86 1.84
N ARG A 235 -0.45 -1.52 2.28
CA ARG A 235 -0.45 -2.94 2.61
C ARG A 235 -1.31 -3.20 3.83
N LEU A 236 -2.19 -4.20 3.75
CA LEU A 236 -2.99 -4.69 4.86
C LEU A 236 -2.48 -6.03 5.38
N ASP A 237 -1.98 -6.89 4.49
CA ASP A 237 -1.44 -8.22 4.83
C ASP A 237 -0.49 -8.72 3.74
N MET A 238 0.46 -9.57 4.12
CA MET A 238 1.32 -10.32 3.22
C MET A 238 1.87 -11.57 3.89
N HIS A 239 1.61 -12.74 3.32
CA HIS A 239 2.07 -14.05 3.79
C HIS A 239 2.15 -15.04 2.62
N ASN A 240 2.51 -16.28 2.87
CA ASN A 240 2.46 -17.34 1.86
C ASN A 240 1.87 -18.65 2.42
N SER A 241 1.65 -19.62 1.55
CA SER A 241 1.00 -20.89 1.93
C SER A 241 1.78 -21.68 2.97
N SER A 242 3.11 -21.49 3.13
CA SER A 242 3.90 -22.19 4.15
C SER A 242 3.58 -21.74 5.57
N ASP A 243 3.04 -20.53 5.75
CA ASP A 243 2.61 -20.02 7.05
C ASP A 243 1.43 -20.84 7.60
N ILE A 244 0.68 -21.49 6.70
CA ILE A 244 -0.48 -22.35 7.04
C ILE A 244 -0.10 -23.83 7.01
N THR A 245 0.60 -24.28 5.95
CA THR A 245 0.88 -25.72 5.71
C THR A 245 2.16 -26.20 6.33
N HIS A 246 3.09 -25.28 6.64
CA HIS A 246 4.48 -25.54 7.02
C HIS A 246 5.33 -26.25 5.95
N ASP A 247 4.78 -26.46 4.74
CA ASP A 247 5.56 -26.93 3.58
C ASP A 247 6.23 -25.75 2.89
N LYS A 248 7.56 -25.74 2.87
CA LYS A 248 8.41 -24.68 2.36
C LYS A 248 8.95 -24.92 0.95
N LYS A 249 8.58 -26.04 0.32
CA LYS A 249 9.18 -26.43 -0.97
C LYS A 249 8.56 -25.74 -2.17
N ARG A 250 7.23 -25.59 -2.17
CA ARG A 250 6.47 -24.98 -3.27
C ARG A 250 5.32 -24.19 -2.68
N VAL A 251 5.53 -22.89 -2.53
CA VAL A 251 4.55 -22.01 -1.91
C VAL A 251 3.88 -21.09 -2.93
N VAL A 252 2.76 -20.51 -2.51
CA VAL A 252 2.08 -19.42 -3.21
C VAL A 252 2.04 -18.23 -2.27
N GLY A 253 2.44 -17.06 -2.77
CA GLY A 253 2.40 -15.80 -2.05
C GLY A 253 1.02 -15.16 -2.10
N TYR A 254 0.62 -14.53 -1.03
CA TYR A 254 -0.64 -13.80 -0.88
C TYR A 254 -0.39 -12.42 -0.31
N GLY A 255 -1.15 -11.45 -0.79
CA GLY A 255 -1.07 -10.10 -0.26
C GLY A 255 -2.34 -9.31 -0.52
N SER A 256 -2.60 -8.34 0.34
CA SER A 256 -3.75 -7.45 0.19
C SER A 256 -3.37 -6.00 0.42
N TRP A 257 -3.96 -5.12 -0.40
CA TRP A 257 -3.74 -3.68 -0.36
C TRP A 257 -5.05 -2.93 -0.58
N ILE A 258 -5.10 -1.75 0.00
CA ILE A 258 -6.09 -0.73 -0.36
C ILE A 258 -5.41 0.39 -1.14
N MET A 259 -6.13 1.03 -2.03
CA MET A 259 -5.71 2.31 -2.61
C MET A 259 -6.24 3.45 -1.75
N TYR A 260 -5.36 4.36 -1.35
CA TYR A 260 -5.66 5.56 -0.58
C TYR A 260 -5.47 6.82 -1.44
N GLU A 261 -6.43 7.74 -1.38
CA GLU A 261 -6.42 8.99 -2.14
C GLU A 261 -5.49 10.02 -1.48
N GLY A 262 -4.20 9.72 -1.43
CA GLY A 262 -3.14 10.52 -0.83
C GLY A 262 -1.85 9.74 -0.66
N SER A 263 -0.87 10.33 0.03
CA SER A 263 0.40 9.67 0.33
C SER A 263 0.28 8.67 1.49
N THR A 264 1.14 7.65 1.50
CA THR A 264 1.25 6.69 2.60
C THR A 264 1.52 7.38 3.94
N ASN A 265 2.38 8.41 3.96
CA ASN A 265 2.67 9.16 5.19
C ASN A 265 1.45 9.91 5.73
N LYS A 266 0.64 10.49 4.85
CA LYS A 266 -0.65 11.10 5.24
C LYS A 266 -1.59 10.07 5.84
N TYR A 267 -1.72 8.89 5.21
CA TYR A 267 -2.50 7.78 5.75
C TYR A 267 -2.02 7.35 7.14
N LEU A 268 -0.70 7.16 7.32
CA LEU A 268 -0.10 6.79 8.59
C LEU A 268 -0.39 7.83 9.69
N LYS A 269 -0.26 9.11 9.37
CA LYS A 269 -0.61 10.20 10.29
C LYS A 269 -2.06 10.15 10.73
N GLU A 270 -2.98 10.03 9.76
CA GLU A 270 -4.42 10.08 10.03
C GLU A 270 -4.91 8.84 10.77
N GLN A 271 -4.42 7.65 10.42
CA GLN A 271 -4.92 6.40 10.97
C GLN A 271 -4.11 5.90 12.17
N TYR A 272 -2.79 6.13 12.18
CA TYR A 272 -1.87 5.50 13.14
C TYR A 272 -0.93 6.46 13.86
N GLY A 273 -1.19 7.78 13.83
CA GLY A 273 -0.32 8.75 14.47
C GLY A 273 -0.15 8.51 15.97
N GLY A 274 -1.25 8.23 16.68
CA GLY A 274 -1.21 7.89 18.11
C GLY A 274 -0.49 6.57 18.39
N PHE A 275 -0.71 5.56 17.54
CA PHE A 275 -0.04 4.26 17.64
C PHE A 275 1.46 4.40 17.41
N SER A 276 1.89 5.14 16.41
CA SER A 276 3.31 5.42 16.13
C SER A 276 4.00 6.12 17.30
N LYS A 277 3.33 7.08 17.95
CA LYS A 277 3.85 7.72 19.18
C LYS A 277 3.96 6.75 20.34
N SER A 278 3.00 5.81 20.49
CA SER A 278 3.06 4.79 21.53
C SER A 278 4.22 3.82 21.31
N ILE A 279 4.50 3.42 20.05
CA ILE A 279 5.70 2.63 19.71
C ILE A 279 6.98 3.35 20.16
N CYS A 280 7.13 4.62 19.79
CA CYS A 280 8.30 5.42 20.17
C CYS A 280 8.43 5.51 21.70
N ARG A 281 7.35 5.78 22.43
CA ARG A 281 7.35 5.85 23.90
C ARG A 281 7.77 4.54 24.55
N ASN A 282 7.20 3.42 24.10
CA ASN A 282 7.55 2.09 24.61
C ASN A 282 8.99 1.72 24.25
N SER A 283 9.48 2.12 23.10
CA SER A 283 10.89 1.95 22.74
C SER A 283 11.81 2.72 23.68
N ILE A 284 11.48 3.95 24.05
CA ILE A 284 12.25 4.74 25.03
C ILE A 284 12.23 4.03 26.39
N ILE A 285 11.05 3.64 26.90
CA ILE A 285 10.92 2.94 28.20
C ILE A 285 11.78 1.68 28.24
N ASN A 286 11.78 0.91 27.15
CA ASN A 286 12.49 -0.37 27.04
C ASN A 286 13.90 -0.25 26.42
N LYS A 287 14.44 0.98 26.28
CA LYS A 287 15.78 1.26 25.74
C LYS A 287 16.05 0.62 24.38
N GLY A 288 15.06 0.63 23.49
CA GLY A 288 15.13 0.05 22.15
C GLY A 288 14.76 -1.44 22.06
N ASN A 289 14.59 -2.14 23.17
CA ASN A 289 14.18 -3.54 23.22
C ASN A 289 12.66 -3.65 23.31
N TYR A 290 11.98 -3.21 22.24
CA TYR A 290 10.51 -3.25 22.15
C TYR A 290 10.09 -3.60 20.74
N MET A 291 9.10 -4.47 20.65
CA MET A 291 8.32 -4.73 19.41
C MET A 291 6.90 -5.02 19.86
N PRO A 292 5.88 -4.34 19.33
CA PRO A 292 4.50 -4.69 19.66
C PRO A 292 4.14 -6.08 19.10
N ASP A 293 3.30 -6.81 19.83
CA ASP A 293 2.83 -8.15 19.40
C ASP A 293 1.97 -8.07 18.13
N GLU A 294 1.21 -6.97 17.97
CA GLU A 294 0.34 -6.72 16.83
C GLU A 294 0.50 -5.26 16.36
N TYR A 295 0.58 -5.06 15.05
CA TYR A 295 0.66 -3.73 14.44
C TYR A 295 0.15 -3.75 13.00
N PRO A 296 -0.21 -2.57 12.43
CA PRO A 296 -0.62 -2.45 11.03
C PRO A 296 0.50 -2.85 10.06
N ALA A 297 0.19 -3.73 9.10
CA ALA A 297 1.18 -4.25 8.15
C ALA A 297 1.85 -3.16 7.28
N VAL A 298 1.23 -1.99 7.13
CA VAL A 298 1.85 -0.83 6.47
C VAL A 298 3.14 -0.37 7.17
N LEU A 299 3.32 -0.66 8.45
CA LEU A 299 4.56 -0.34 9.17
C LEU A 299 5.71 -1.29 8.83
N ASP A 300 5.45 -2.42 8.15
CA ASP A 300 6.48 -3.28 7.57
C ASP A 300 7.03 -2.74 6.23
N SER A 301 6.35 -1.76 5.64
CA SER A 301 6.86 -1.11 4.44
C SER A 301 8.10 -0.30 4.75
N MET A 302 9.00 -0.20 3.76
CA MET A 302 10.22 0.61 3.89
C MET A 302 9.86 2.07 4.19
N GLY A 303 10.50 2.65 5.20
CA GLY A 303 10.18 4.01 5.62
C GLY A 303 11.34 4.71 6.29
N ALA A 304 11.26 6.04 6.33
CA ALA A 304 12.23 6.89 7.02
C ALA A 304 11.50 7.88 7.95
N SER A 305 12.00 8.03 9.16
CA SER A 305 11.42 8.90 10.17
C SER A 305 12.48 9.70 10.92
N PHE A 306 12.08 10.87 11.43
CA PHE A 306 12.79 11.54 12.53
C PHE A 306 11.91 11.50 13.77
N VAL A 307 12.51 11.15 14.90
CA VAL A 307 11.87 11.21 16.22
C VAL A 307 12.49 12.35 17.00
N THR A 308 11.65 13.33 17.34
CA THR A 308 12.03 14.51 18.13
C THR A 308 11.40 14.39 19.50
N LEU A 309 12.23 14.57 20.53
CA LEU A 309 11.82 14.59 21.92
C LEU A 309 11.88 16.04 22.42
N GLU A 310 10.79 16.50 23.01
CA GLU A 310 10.73 17.82 23.64
C GLU A 310 10.34 17.67 25.11
N LYS A 311 10.95 18.49 25.98
CA LYS A 311 10.59 18.60 27.39
C LYS A 311 10.28 20.04 27.73
N PHE A 312 9.06 20.31 28.17
CA PHE A 312 8.57 21.66 28.46
C PHE A 312 8.76 22.66 27.30
N GLY A 313 8.58 22.16 26.05
CA GLY A 313 8.74 22.96 24.83
C GLY A 313 10.19 23.14 24.34
N ALA A 314 11.19 22.66 25.09
CA ALA A 314 12.58 22.68 24.67
C ALA A 314 13.00 21.33 24.02
N LEU A 315 13.85 21.40 23.00
CA LEU A 315 14.43 20.22 22.38
C LEU A 315 15.20 19.39 23.39
N ARG A 316 14.95 18.10 23.48
CA ARG A 316 15.57 17.13 24.37
C ARG A 316 16.33 16.01 23.66
N GLY A 317 16.06 15.78 22.39
CA GLY A 317 16.75 14.85 21.51
C GLY A 317 16.07 14.80 20.15
N CYS A 318 16.83 14.51 19.10
CA CYS A 318 16.29 14.36 17.74
C CYS A 318 17.23 13.51 16.88
N ILE A 319 16.79 12.32 16.51
CA ILE A 319 17.53 11.41 15.61
C ILE A 319 16.57 10.88 14.57
N GLY A 320 17.09 10.59 13.37
CA GLY A 320 16.29 10.04 12.29
C GLY A 320 17.11 9.50 11.14
N SER A 321 16.39 8.88 10.22
CA SER A 321 16.89 8.33 8.96
C SER A 321 16.52 9.26 7.82
N ILE A 322 17.46 9.54 6.92
CA ILE A 322 17.25 10.44 5.77
C ILE A 322 16.56 9.70 4.61
N ALA A 323 16.83 8.41 4.49
CA ALA A 323 16.26 7.55 3.46
C ALA A 323 15.78 6.23 4.07
N ALA A 324 14.77 5.62 3.47
CA ALA A 324 14.26 4.33 3.88
C ALA A 324 15.31 3.24 3.60
N HIS A 325 15.72 2.51 4.64
CA HIS A 325 16.68 1.39 4.56
C HIS A 325 16.26 0.20 5.43
N ARG A 326 15.12 0.31 6.10
CA ARG A 326 14.49 -0.71 6.94
C ARG A 326 12.99 -0.47 7.02
N ALA A 327 12.24 -1.45 7.54
CA ALA A 327 10.82 -1.30 7.81
C ALA A 327 10.56 -0.12 8.75
N LEU A 328 9.50 0.65 8.51
CA LEU A 328 9.18 1.87 9.26
C LEU A 328 9.01 1.61 10.75
N ILE A 329 8.44 0.45 11.15
CA ILE A 329 8.31 0.09 12.57
C ILE A 329 9.68 0.03 13.25
N ASN A 330 10.67 -0.59 12.61
CA ASN A 330 12.03 -0.67 13.13
C ASN A 330 12.71 0.70 13.14
N ASP A 331 12.41 1.54 12.14
CA ASP A 331 12.94 2.89 12.07
C ASP A 331 12.44 3.77 13.23
N LEU A 332 11.14 3.71 13.52
CA LEU A 332 10.52 4.39 14.67
C LEU A 332 11.13 3.94 16.00
N ILE A 333 11.25 2.63 16.20
CA ILE A 333 11.80 2.04 17.43
C ILE A 333 13.25 2.49 17.67
N LEU A 334 14.10 2.33 16.65
CA LEU A 334 15.52 2.63 16.76
C LEU A 334 15.79 4.14 16.86
N ASN A 335 15.07 4.96 16.10
CA ASN A 335 15.24 6.41 16.15
C ASN A 335 14.72 7.00 17.46
N ALA A 336 13.64 6.46 18.05
CA ALA A 336 13.16 6.89 19.36
C ALA A 336 14.18 6.59 20.48
N ALA A 337 14.71 5.37 20.51
CA ALA A 337 15.75 5.01 21.47
C ALA A 337 17.02 5.83 21.25
N SER A 338 17.43 6.04 20.00
CA SER A 338 18.63 6.85 19.70
C SER A 338 18.45 8.32 20.06
N ALA A 339 17.27 8.91 19.84
CA ALA A 339 16.98 10.28 20.25
C ALA A 339 17.01 10.45 21.79
N ALA A 340 16.62 9.40 22.53
CA ALA A 340 16.64 9.44 23.99
C ALA A 340 18.02 9.19 24.59
N TYR A 341 18.83 8.31 24.00
CA TYR A 341 20.03 7.80 24.66
C TYR A 341 21.32 8.03 23.91
N HIS A 342 21.28 8.38 22.63
CA HIS A 342 22.45 8.46 21.75
C HIS A 342 22.57 9.78 20.96
N ASP A 343 21.74 10.77 21.26
CA ASP A 343 21.92 12.12 20.68
C ASP A 343 23.10 12.80 21.38
N PRO A 344 24.22 13.07 20.65
CA PRO A 344 25.44 13.57 21.27
C PRO A 344 25.31 14.99 21.85
N ARG A 345 24.23 15.69 21.57
CA ARG A 345 23.97 17.06 22.09
C ARG A 345 23.42 17.07 23.53
N PHE A 346 22.92 15.89 23.99
CA PHE A 346 22.22 15.79 25.28
C PHE A 346 22.71 14.59 26.08
N LEU A 347 22.56 14.68 27.41
CA LEU A 347 22.73 13.49 28.25
C LEU A 347 21.59 12.50 28.04
N PRO A 348 21.82 11.17 28.24
CA PRO A 348 20.78 10.19 28.15
C PRO A 348 19.55 10.54 28.98
N VAL A 349 18.36 10.25 28.42
CA VAL A 349 17.08 10.47 29.11
C VAL A 349 17.00 9.57 30.35
N ARG A 350 16.61 10.19 31.49
CA ARG A 350 16.39 9.46 32.73
C ARG A 350 14.97 8.99 32.86
N ASN A 351 14.76 7.91 33.63
CA ASN A 351 13.43 7.31 33.78
C ASN A 351 12.40 8.27 34.38
N ASP A 352 12.84 9.17 35.28
CA ASP A 352 11.98 10.16 35.94
C ASP A 352 11.54 11.32 35.06
N GLU A 353 12.08 11.47 33.87
CA GLU A 353 11.68 12.50 32.90
C GLU A 353 10.88 12.00 31.72
N ILE A 354 10.70 10.67 31.56
CA ILE A 354 10.02 10.09 30.38
C ILE A 354 8.58 10.59 30.25
N ASP A 355 7.87 10.76 31.36
CA ASP A 355 6.47 11.21 31.36
C ASP A 355 6.33 12.68 30.93
N ASP A 356 7.35 13.50 31.14
CA ASP A 356 7.39 14.92 30.72
C ASP A 356 7.76 15.08 29.23
N ILE A 357 8.20 14.02 28.58
CA ILE A 357 8.65 14.07 27.18
C ILE A 357 7.46 14.03 26.23
N GLN A 358 7.38 15.03 25.37
CA GLN A 358 6.53 15.03 24.19
C GLN A 358 7.29 14.44 23.01
N ILE A 359 6.62 13.54 22.27
CA ILE A 359 7.19 12.87 21.10
C ILE A 359 6.55 13.46 19.86
N LYS A 360 7.38 13.95 18.95
CA LYS A 360 7.00 14.37 17.60
C LYS A 360 7.69 13.44 16.59
N ILE A 361 6.97 13.04 15.57
CA ILE A 361 7.49 12.18 14.51
C ILE A 361 7.35 12.93 13.19
N SER A 362 8.41 12.92 12.39
CA SER A 362 8.37 13.37 11.00
C SER A 362 8.55 12.15 10.11
N LEU A 363 7.53 11.78 9.35
CA LEU A 363 7.59 10.72 8.33
C LEU A 363 8.07 11.34 7.02
N LEU A 364 9.14 10.82 6.44
CA LEU A 364 9.74 11.35 5.22
C LEU A 364 9.21 10.61 4.00
N SER A 365 8.91 11.34 2.91
CA SER A 365 8.74 10.73 1.61
C SER A 365 10.09 10.25 1.08
N GLU A 366 10.08 9.38 0.06
CA GLU A 366 11.29 9.02 -0.65
C GLU A 366 11.93 10.27 -1.29
N PRO A 367 13.25 10.48 -1.12
CA PRO A 367 13.95 11.58 -1.74
C PRO A 367 14.06 11.40 -3.26
N HIS A 368 13.72 12.42 -4.04
CA HIS A 368 13.90 12.45 -5.48
C HIS A 368 14.94 13.49 -5.88
N GLU A 369 15.76 13.16 -6.85
CA GLU A 369 16.82 14.04 -7.34
C GLU A 369 16.23 15.26 -8.05
N ILE A 370 16.73 16.45 -7.70
CA ILE A 370 16.45 17.68 -8.41
C ILE A 370 17.54 17.85 -9.47
N LEU A 371 17.18 17.82 -10.74
CA LEU A 371 18.09 18.13 -11.83
C LEU A 371 18.20 19.65 -11.98
N PHE A 372 19.42 20.20 -11.98
CA PHE A 372 19.67 21.65 -12.10
C PHE A 372 21.02 21.94 -12.75
N ASP A 373 21.11 23.05 -13.45
CA ASP A 373 22.31 23.47 -14.18
C ASP A 373 23.08 24.61 -13.45
N SER A 374 22.44 25.25 -12.47
CA SER A 374 23.02 26.34 -11.67
C SER A 374 22.39 26.42 -10.29
N GLN A 375 23.01 27.20 -9.40
CA GLN A 375 22.44 27.46 -8.09
C GLN A 375 21.09 28.21 -8.18
N ASP A 376 20.96 29.15 -9.12
CA ASP A 376 19.72 29.91 -9.29
C ASP A 376 18.61 29.01 -9.85
N ASP A 377 18.96 28.07 -10.74
CA ASP A 377 18.02 27.05 -11.22
C ASP A 377 17.56 26.12 -10.09
N LEU A 378 18.46 25.65 -9.23
CA LEU A 378 18.10 24.89 -8.02
C LEU A 378 17.15 25.68 -7.12
N LEU A 379 17.48 26.95 -6.83
CA LEU A 379 16.64 27.81 -5.99
C LEU A 379 15.24 28.03 -6.59
N SER A 380 15.12 28.07 -7.93
CA SER A 380 13.82 28.18 -8.61
C SER A 380 12.91 26.97 -8.38
N LYS A 381 13.51 25.77 -8.26
CA LYS A 381 12.83 24.47 -8.11
C LYS A 381 12.48 24.10 -6.66
N ILE A 382 13.04 24.77 -5.67
CA ILE A 382 12.75 24.54 -4.25
C ILE A 382 11.51 25.34 -3.82
N THR A 383 10.61 24.70 -3.08
CA THR A 383 9.41 25.30 -2.52
C THR A 383 9.54 25.45 -1.00
N PRO A 384 9.68 26.70 -0.47
CA PRO A 384 9.76 26.93 0.98
C PRO A 384 8.56 26.33 1.73
N PHE A 385 8.77 25.94 2.98
CA PHE A 385 7.80 25.37 3.92
C PHE A 385 7.22 24.00 3.50
N LYS A 386 7.55 23.52 2.29
CA LYS A 386 7.10 22.25 1.76
C LYS A 386 8.24 21.25 1.62
N ASP A 387 9.36 21.70 1.05
CA ASP A 387 10.46 20.84 0.66
C ASP A 387 11.51 20.72 1.77
N GLY A 388 11.85 19.46 2.12
CA GLY A 388 13.10 19.14 2.76
C GLY A 388 14.17 18.94 1.69
N ILE A 389 15.39 19.37 1.96
CA ILE A 389 16.49 19.32 0.99
C ILE A 389 17.65 18.51 1.53
N ILE A 390 18.16 17.60 0.71
CA ILE A 390 19.43 16.91 0.94
C ILE A 390 20.43 17.44 -0.08
N ILE A 391 21.64 17.79 0.37
CA ILE A 391 22.77 18.08 -0.51
C ILE A 391 23.81 16.97 -0.36
N LYS A 392 24.36 16.52 -1.48
CA LYS A 392 25.47 15.56 -1.55
C LYS A 392 26.57 16.09 -2.46
N GLU A 393 27.79 16.09 -1.97
CA GLU A 393 28.99 16.39 -2.76
C GLU A 393 30.13 15.49 -2.27
N LYS A 394 30.50 14.47 -3.04
CA LYS A 394 31.51 13.47 -2.64
C LYS A 394 31.21 12.87 -1.26
N ASN A 395 32.02 13.17 -0.25
CA ASN A 395 31.85 12.70 1.11
C ASN A 395 31.07 13.69 2.02
N TYR A 396 30.66 14.83 1.47
CA TYR A 396 29.90 15.86 2.19
C TYR A 396 28.42 15.66 1.98
N GLN A 397 27.64 15.61 3.05
CA GLN A 397 26.20 15.48 2.99
C GLN A 397 25.55 16.20 4.15
N ALA A 398 24.47 16.89 3.87
CA ALA A 398 23.57 17.42 4.90
C ALA A 398 22.11 17.37 4.46
N VAL A 399 21.23 17.44 5.43
CA VAL A 399 19.77 17.47 5.24
C VAL A 399 19.17 18.58 6.09
N TYR A 400 18.20 19.29 5.55
CA TYR A 400 17.25 20.11 6.27
C TYR A 400 15.84 19.60 6.05
N LEU A 401 15.09 19.42 7.15
CA LEU A 401 13.67 19.12 7.12
C LEU A 401 12.87 20.37 6.71
N PRO A 402 11.63 20.22 6.21
CA PRO A 402 10.77 21.35 5.87
C PRO A 402 10.55 22.33 7.04
N SER A 403 10.57 21.86 8.28
CA SER A 403 10.45 22.74 9.49
C SER A 403 11.56 23.77 9.63
N VAL A 404 12.72 23.57 9.01
CA VAL A 404 13.84 24.52 9.06
C VAL A 404 13.50 25.84 8.33
N TRP A 405 12.53 25.79 7.39
CA TRP A 405 12.04 26.99 6.72
C TRP A 405 11.41 28.02 7.68
N GLU A 406 10.89 27.59 8.82
CA GLU A 406 10.38 28.52 9.85
C GLU A 406 11.46 29.45 10.41
N GLN A 407 12.70 28.96 10.47
CA GLN A 407 13.85 29.72 10.95
C GLN A 407 14.63 30.39 9.80
N LEU A 408 14.63 29.79 8.62
CA LEU A 408 15.36 30.24 7.43
C LEU A 408 14.40 30.34 6.22
N PRO A 409 13.49 31.33 6.17
CA PRO A 409 12.47 31.41 5.13
C PRO A 409 13.03 31.85 3.77
N ASP A 410 14.21 32.46 3.73
CA ASP A 410 14.88 32.86 2.49
C ASP A 410 15.59 31.66 1.85
N LYS A 411 15.29 31.37 0.58
CA LYS A 411 15.82 30.20 -0.14
C LYS A 411 17.36 30.19 -0.20
N LYS A 412 17.97 31.37 -0.42
CA LYS A 412 19.42 31.48 -0.54
C LYS A 412 20.11 31.27 0.81
N LEU A 413 19.57 31.86 1.88
CA LEU A 413 20.06 31.66 3.23
C LEU A 413 19.89 30.18 3.67
N PHE A 414 18.76 29.58 3.37
CA PHE A 414 18.51 28.16 3.65
C PHE A 414 19.54 27.26 2.96
N LEU A 415 19.75 27.44 1.66
CA LEU A 415 20.70 26.64 0.87
C LEU A 415 22.14 26.86 1.34
N ASN A 416 22.55 28.10 1.61
CA ASN A 416 23.88 28.43 2.10
C ASN A 416 24.14 27.80 3.47
N SER A 417 23.19 27.91 4.40
CA SER A 417 23.26 27.26 5.70
C SER A 417 23.32 25.74 5.62
N LEU A 418 22.56 25.16 4.68
CA LEU A 418 22.59 23.71 4.43
C LEU A 418 23.97 23.25 3.90
N LYS A 419 24.60 24.02 3.01
CA LYS A 419 25.97 23.77 2.53
C LYS A 419 26.98 23.84 3.69
N GLN A 420 26.89 24.87 4.53
CA GLN A 420 27.74 24.98 5.71
C GLN A 420 27.57 23.80 6.67
N LYS A 421 26.34 23.35 6.90
CA LYS A 421 26.05 22.14 7.67
C LYS A 421 26.69 20.89 7.06
N ALA A 422 26.79 20.82 5.74
CA ALA A 422 27.50 19.75 5.04
C ALA A 422 29.04 19.85 5.14
N GLY A 423 29.59 20.95 5.66
CA GLY A 423 31.03 21.22 5.72
C GLY A 423 31.55 21.89 4.43
N LEU A 424 30.69 22.44 3.60
CA LEU A 424 31.02 23.19 2.39
C LEU A 424 30.97 24.69 2.65
N ASN A 425 31.64 25.49 1.81
CA ASN A 425 31.47 26.96 1.86
C ASN A 425 30.05 27.33 1.41
N ALA A 426 29.52 28.44 1.93
CA ALA A 426 28.15 28.92 1.66
C ALA A 426 27.91 29.19 0.15
N ASP A 427 28.92 29.66 -0.54
CA ASP A 427 28.90 29.98 -1.98
C ASP A 427 29.39 28.82 -2.87
N TYR A 428 29.73 27.66 -2.28
CA TYR A 428 30.23 26.50 -3.01
C TYR A 428 29.22 26.01 -4.05
N PHE A 429 29.68 25.78 -5.27
CA PHE A 429 28.95 25.14 -6.36
C PHE A 429 29.94 24.32 -7.20
N SER A 430 29.49 23.18 -7.70
CA SER A 430 30.27 22.33 -8.61
C SER A 430 29.33 21.57 -9.53
N ASP A 431 29.84 21.06 -10.64
CA ASP A 431 29.08 20.21 -11.59
C ASP A 431 28.74 18.81 -11.02
N THR A 432 29.32 18.47 -9.85
CA THR A 432 29.11 17.17 -9.20
C THR A 432 28.20 17.25 -7.97
N ILE A 433 27.80 18.47 -7.55
CA ILE A 433 26.87 18.63 -6.44
C ILE A 433 25.47 18.14 -6.83
N LYS A 434 24.89 17.30 -5.98
CA LYS A 434 23.53 16.77 -6.14
C LYS A 434 22.62 17.31 -5.05
N ALA A 435 21.39 17.60 -5.43
CA ALA A 435 20.33 17.95 -4.49
C ALA A 435 19.15 16.98 -4.65
N TYR A 436 18.55 16.64 -3.52
CA TYR A 436 17.34 15.82 -3.47
C TYR A 436 16.28 16.55 -2.67
N CYS A 437 15.04 16.44 -3.10
CA CYS A 437 13.87 16.96 -2.41
C CYS A 437 13.04 15.83 -1.82
N PHE A 438 12.47 16.07 -0.64
CA PHE A 438 11.50 15.19 0.01
C PHE A 438 10.47 16.01 0.79
N HIS A 439 9.35 15.39 1.13
CA HIS A 439 8.32 15.99 1.97
C HIS A 439 8.26 15.30 3.33
N SER A 440 7.67 15.95 4.31
CA SER A 440 7.44 15.39 5.65
C SER A 440 5.99 15.51 6.05
N GLU A 441 5.46 14.43 6.65
CA GLU A 441 4.22 14.48 7.42
C GLU A 441 4.55 14.46 8.92
N TYR A 442 3.97 15.39 9.66
CA TYR A 442 4.23 15.53 11.10
C TYR A 442 3.10 14.88 11.91
N ILE A 443 3.48 14.02 12.86
CA ILE A 443 2.62 13.33 13.82
C ILE A 443 2.83 13.89 15.22
#